data_12ad503df819b6adc71d0cc9bd8c5d9d
#
_entry.id   12ad503df819b6adc71d0cc9bd8c5d9d
#
_cell.length_a   1.000
_cell.length_b   1.000
_cell.length_c   1.000
_cell.angle_alpha   90.00
_cell.angle_beta   90.00
_cell.angle_gamma   90.00
#
_symmetry.space_group_name_H-M   'P 1'
#
loop_
_entity.id
_entity.type
_entity.pdbx_description
1 polymer ?
#
loop_
_entity_poly.entity_id
_entity_poly.type
_entity_poly.pdbx_seq_one_letter_code
_entity_poly.pdbx_strand_id
1 'polypeptide(L)'
;MTKPPWEGMGGYTNINSDTLPMIDDQTPTFMGVPLARTADTLRGADVAIIGAPYVAGARGKYAGVDKAEWLAAPMRVRQQSARYPSGYIQELDVDIFEKLKVVDMGDADIAPECNLDPTAENI
;
A
#
# COMPACT_ATOMS: atom_id res chain seq x y z
N MET A 1 -10.04 3.61 -24.83
CA MET A 1 -10.43 3.50 -23.42
C MET A 1 -9.47 2.58 -22.69
N THR A 2 -8.99 3.01 -21.56
CA THR A 2 -8.03 2.23 -20.79
C THR A 2 -8.72 1.01 -20.18
N LYS A 3 -8.06 -0.13 -20.19
CA LYS A 3 -8.59 -1.31 -19.52
C LYS A 3 -8.75 -1.06 -18.03
N PRO A 4 -9.80 -1.57 -17.40
CA PRO A 4 -9.85 -1.58 -15.93
C PRO A 4 -8.63 -2.30 -15.37
N PRO A 5 -8.12 -1.87 -14.21
CA PRO A 5 -6.92 -2.47 -13.63
C PRO A 5 -7.00 -3.98 -13.38
N TRP A 6 -8.20 -4.48 -13.17
CA TRP A 6 -8.41 -5.90 -12.89
C TRP A 6 -8.57 -6.75 -14.16
N GLU A 7 -8.74 -6.13 -15.31
CA GLU A 7 -8.93 -6.86 -16.55
C GLU A 7 -7.60 -7.48 -16.99
N GLY A 8 -7.61 -8.76 -17.22
CA GLY A 8 -6.39 -9.49 -17.57
C GLY A 8 -5.56 -9.91 -16.37
N MET A 9 -5.99 -9.62 -15.17
CA MET A 9 -5.32 -10.05 -13.94
C MET A 9 -5.68 -11.49 -13.61
N GLY A 10 -5.32 -12.41 -14.48
CA GLY A 10 -5.64 -13.81 -14.28
C GLY A 10 -5.23 -14.31 -12.91
N GLY A 11 -6.19 -14.50 -12.02
CA GLY A 11 -5.94 -15.06 -10.72
C GLY A 11 -5.03 -14.23 -9.84
N TYR A 12 -4.98 -12.93 -10.04
CA TYR A 12 -4.28 -12.04 -9.12
C TYR A 12 -2.77 -11.91 -9.30
N THR A 13 -2.24 -12.42 -10.36
CA THR A 13 -0.80 -12.45 -10.53
C THR A 13 -0.27 -11.39 -11.50
N ASN A 14 -1.16 -10.81 -12.28
CA ASN A 14 -0.78 -9.86 -13.30
C ASN A 14 -1.21 -8.44 -12.92
N ILE A 15 -0.33 -7.72 -12.29
CA ILE A 15 -0.53 -6.31 -12.04
C ILE A 15 -0.02 -5.56 -13.25
N ASN A 16 -0.92 -4.88 -13.94
CA ASN A 16 -0.56 -4.12 -15.13
C ASN A 16 -0.19 -2.70 -14.73
N SER A 17 1.10 -2.41 -14.80
CA SER A 17 1.62 -1.09 -14.43
C SER A 17 1.10 0.03 -15.33
N ASP A 18 0.61 -0.29 -16.53
CA ASP A 18 0.04 0.71 -17.40
C ASP A 18 -1.34 1.19 -16.96
N THR A 19 -2.00 0.44 -16.07
CA THR A 19 -3.35 0.76 -15.61
C THR A 19 -3.42 1.09 -14.13
N LEU A 20 -2.36 0.80 -13.36
CA LEU A 20 -2.30 1.08 -11.92
C LEU A 20 -1.14 2.00 -11.61
N PRO A 21 -1.35 3.00 -10.74
CA PRO A 21 -0.20 3.73 -10.18
C PRO A 21 0.72 2.79 -9.43
N MET A 22 2.02 2.93 -9.62
CA MET A 22 3.02 2.04 -9.03
C MET A 22 3.96 2.82 -8.13
N ILE A 23 4.24 2.26 -6.97
CA ILE A 23 5.27 2.79 -6.05
C ILE A 23 6.64 2.37 -6.56
N ASP A 24 6.78 1.11 -6.96
CA ASP A 24 7.99 0.57 -7.58
C ASP A 24 7.58 -0.54 -8.55
N ASP A 25 8.57 -1.26 -9.08
CA ASP A 25 8.32 -2.26 -10.13
C ASP A 25 7.35 -3.38 -9.72
N GLN A 26 7.24 -3.64 -8.42
CA GLN A 26 6.43 -4.75 -7.91
C GLN A 26 5.26 -4.30 -7.05
N THR A 27 5.20 -3.03 -6.69
CA THR A 27 4.29 -2.55 -5.66
C THR A 27 3.33 -1.50 -6.23
N PRO A 28 2.07 -1.87 -6.49
CA PRO A 28 1.06 -0.89 -6.85
C PRO A 28 0.67 -0.06 -5.62
N THR A 29 0.00 1.06 -5.86
CA THR A 29 -0.62 1.79 -4.76
C THR A 29 -1.79 1.00 -4.19
N PHE A 30 -2.15 1.29 -2.96
CA PHE A 30 -3.28 0.64 -2.30
C PHE A 30 -4.57 0.93 -3.07
N MET A 31 -5.25 -0.12 -3.52
CA MET A 31 -6.50 -0.06 -4.27
C MET A 31 -6.45 0.86 -5.51
N GLY A 32 -5.25 1.11 -6.03
CA GLY A 32 -5.11 1.95 -7.23
C GLY A 32 -5.27 3.44 -6.99
N VAL A 33 -5.24 3.90 -5.76
CA VAL A 33 -5.32 5.34 -5.47
C VAL A 33 -4.09 6.07 -5.98
N PRO A 34 -4.16 7.39 -6.20
CA PRO A 34 -2.99 8.13 -6.68
C PRO A 34 -1.83 8.08 -5.70
N LEU A 35 -0.61 8.02 -6.26
CA LEU A 35 0.62 8.13 -5.48
C LEU A 35 0.88 9.61 -5.18
N ALA A 36 1.17 9.93 -3.92
CA ALA A 36 1.40 11.30 -3.49
C ALA A 36 2.50 11.33 -2.43
N ARG A 37 3.70 11.75 -2.82
CA ARG A 37 4.88 11.73 -1.94
C ARG A 37 5.41 13.12 -1.59
N THR A 38 4.86 14.17 -2.17
CA THR A 38 5.31 15.54 -1.92
C THR A 38 4.21 16.34 -1.27
N ALA A 39 4.58 17.46 -0.64
CA ALA A 39 3.60 18.35 -0.03
C ALA A 39 2.55 18.80 -1.04
N ASP A 40 2.98 19.10 -2.27
CA ASP A 40 2.06 19.54 -3.30
C ASP A 40 1.06 18.46 -3.70
N THR A 41 1.53 17.22 -3.84
CA THR A 41 0.65 16.11 -4.23
C THR A 41 -0.26 15.66 -3.09
N LEU A 42 0.12 15.93 -1.85
CA LEU A 42 -0.71 15.62 -0.69
C LEU A 42 -1.80 16.67 -0.41
N ARG A 43 -1.65 17.85 -1.02
CA ARG A 43 -2.58 18.94 -0.73
C ARG A 43 -4.01 18.57 -1.11
N GLY A 44 -4.92 18.78 -0.18
CA GLY A 44 -6.33 18.45 -0.38
C GLY A 44 -6.69 17.00 -0.16
N ALA A 45 -5.74 16.15 0.20
CA ALA A 45 -6.05 14.76 0.51
C ALA A 45 -6.81 14.67 1.84
N ASP A 46 -7.85 13.85 1.85
CA ASP A 46 -8.61 13.55 3.06
C ASP A 46 -7.97 12.39 3.84
N VAL A 47 -7.37 11.44 3.13
CA VAL A 47 -6.74 10.26 3.71
C VAL A 47 -5.43 10.01 2.97
N ALA A 48 -4.37 9.78 3.72
CA ALA A 48 -3.09 9.34 3.17
C ALA A 48 -2.70 8.00 3.78
N ILE A 49 -2.40 7.05 2.92
CA ILE A 49 -1.97 5.71 3.32
C ILE A 49 -0.45 5.69 3.34
N ILE A 50 0.11 5.21 4.41
CA ILE A 50 1.56 5.05 4.53
C ILE A 50 1.88 3.65 5.03
N GLY A 51 2.83 2.99 4.39
CA GLY A 51 3.32 1.70 4.83
C GLY A 51 4.41 1.86 5.88
N ALA A 52 4.46 0.93 6.82
CA ALA A 52 5.48 0.91 7.85
C ALA A 52 6.12 -0.48 7.88
N PRO A 53 7.11 -0.74 7.00
CA PRO A 53 7.79 -2.04 6.96
C PRO A 53 8.73 -2.17 8.16
N TYR A 54 8.19 -2.63 9.27
CA TYR A 54 8.90 -2.74 10.53
C TYR A 54 8.61 -4.08 11.19
N VAL A 55 9.65 -4.69 11.73
CA VAL A 55 9.55 -5.91 12.52
C VAL A 55 10.23 -5.68 13.84
N ALA A 56 9.52 -5.80 14.92
CA ALA A 56 10.13 -5.88 16.25
C ALA A 56 11.04 -7.11 16.30
N GLY A 57 12.15 -7.01 16.98
CA GLY A 57 13.12 -8.10 17.03
C GLY A 57 12.45 -9.44 17.34
N ALA A 58 12.71 -10.44 16.50
CA ALA A 58 12.14 -11.77 16.68
C ALA A 58 12.77 -12.44 17.88
N ARG A 59 11.98 -12.71 18.92
CA ARG A 59 12.42 -13.37 20.15
C ARG A 59 11.48 -14.53 20.47
N GLY A 60 11.98 -15.47 21.24
CA GLY A 60 11.20 -16.63 21.68
C GLY A 60 10.70 -17.44 20.48
N LYS A 61 9.42 -17.70 20.45
CA LYS A 61 8.83 -18.53 19.38
C LYS A 61 8.97 -17.95 17.97
N TYR A 62 9.31 -16.67 17.85
CA TYR A 62 9.48 -16.03 16.55
C TYR A 62 10.93 -15.96 16.07
N ALA A 63 11.86 -16.51 16.85
CA ALA A 63 13.30 -16.37 16.58
C ALA A 63 13.74 -16.92 15.23
N GLY A 64 13.04 -17.90 14.67
CA GLY A 64 13.36 -18.49 13.38
C GLY A 64 12.54 -17.97 12.20
N VAL A 65 11.71 -16.94 12.41
CA VAL A 65 10.84 -16.43 11.37
C VAL A 65 11.62 -15.62 10.35
N ASP A 66 11.29 -15.77 9.09
CA ASP A 66 11.89 -14.99 8.00
C ASP A 66 11.40 -13.55 8.08
N LYS A 67 12.30 -12.67 8.51
CA LYS A 67 11.99 -11.25 8.65
C LYS A 67 11.69 -10.59 7.31
N ALA A 68 12.30 -11.07 6.22
CA ALA A 68 12.06 -10.49 4.90
C ALA A 68 10.59 -10.62 4.49
N GLU A 69 9.95 -11.73 4.82
CA GLU A 69 8.53 -11.91 4.55
C GLU A 69 7.65 -10.95 5.36
N TRP A 70 8.03 -10.70 6.60
CA TRP A 70 7.29 -9.76 7.44
C TRP A 70 7.47 -8.32 6.97
N LEU A 71 8.69 -7.96 6.56
CA LEU A 71 8.97 -6.62 6.04
C LEU A 71 8.24 -6.36 4.72
N ALA A 72 7.89 -7.40 4.00
CA ALA A 72 7.13 -7.30 2.76
C ALA A 72 5.63 -7.07 2.99
N ALA A 73 5.16 -7.04 4.23
CA ALA A 73 3.73 -6.95 4.51
C ALA A 73 3.04 -5.75 3.84
N PRO A 74 3.56 -4.52 3.89
CA PRO A 74 2.91 -3.41 3.20
C PRO A 74 2.80 -3.65 1.69
N MET A 75 3.85 -4.18 1.06
CA MET A 75 3.83 -4.53 -0.36
C MET A 75 2.77 -5.58 -0.65
N ARG A 76 2.71 -6.62 0.16
CA ARG A 76 1.73 -7.70 -0.03
C ARG A 76 0.29 -7.22 0.12
N VAL A 77 0.04 -6.37 1.10
CA VAL A 77 -1.28 -5.77 1.29
C VAL A 77 -1.67 -4.96 0.05
N ARG A 78 -0.76 -4.15 -0.47
CA ARG A 78 -1.02 -3.37 -1.67
C ARG A 78 -1.27 -4.26 -2.89
N GLN A 79 -0.47 -5.30 -3.06
CA GLN A 79 -0.67 -6.25 -4.17
C GLN A 79 -2.05 -6.91 -4.10
N GLN A 80 -2.47 -7.32 -2.91
CA GLN A 80 -3.80 -7.90 -2.75
C GLN A 80 -4.90 -6.87 -2.98
N SER A 81 -4.71 -5.64 -2.56
CA SER A 81 -5.70 -4.59 -2.73
C SER A 81 -5.95 -4.25 -4.20
N ALA A 82 -5.01 -4.56 -5.08
CA ALA A 82 -5.18 -4.34 -6.52
C ALA A 82 -6.35 -5.13 -7.11
N ARG A 83 -6.84 -6.15 -6.40
CA ARG A 83 -8.04 -6.89 -6.79
C ARG A 83 -9.32 -6.07 -6.61
N TYR A 84 -9.26 -5.04 -5.80
CA TYR A 84 -10.42 -4.26 -5.40
C TYR A 84 -10.20 -2.78 -5.74
N PRO A 85 -10.12 -2.45 -7.03
CA PRO A 85 -9.79 -1.08 -7.43
C PRO A 85 -10.98 -0.11 -7.30
N SER A 86 -12.08 -0.57 -6.74
CA SER A 86 -13.28 0.24 -6.53
C SER A 86 -13.48 0.46 -5.04
N GLY A 87 -13.75 1.70 -4.68
CA GLY A 87 -14.10 2.06 -3.31
C GLY A 87 -15.57 1.89 -2.97
N TYR A 88 -16.33 1.20 -3.82
CA TYR A 88 -17.76 1.01 -3.60
C TYR A 88 -18.04 0.02 -2.49
N ILE A 89 -18.84 0.44 -1.53
CA ILE A 89 -19.28 -0.39 -0.41
C ILE A 89 -20.77 -0.67 -0.61
N GLN A 90 -21.08 -1.91 -0.93
CA GLN A 90 -22.42 -2.31 -1.29
C GLN A 90 -23.42 -2.10 -0.14
N GLU A 91 -23.01 -2.41 1.07
CA GLU A 91 -23.86 -2.30 2.26
C GLU A 91 -24.29 -0.88 2.55
N LEU A 92 -23.48 0.08 2.15
CA LEU A 92 -23.72 1.50 2.39
C LEU A 92 -24.16 2.23 1.14
N ASP A 93 -24.07 1.60 -0.02
CA ASP A 93 -24.31 2.22 -1.32
C ASP A 93 -23.51 3.51 -1.49
N VAL A 94 -22.23 3.44 -1.16
CA VAL A 94 -21.31 4.58 -1.20
C VAL A 94 -20.03 4.17 -1.89
N ASP A 95 -19.52 5.01 -2.78
CA ASP A 95 -18.17 4.91 -3.30
C ASP A 95 -17.28 5.86 -2.51
N ILE A 96 -16.37 5.28 -1.73
CA ILE A 96 -15.47 6.06 -0.88
C ILE A 96 -14.65 7.04 -1.70
N PHE A 97 -14.18 6.61 -2.88
CA PHE A 97 -13.29 7.44 -3.69
C PHE A 97 -14.01 8.59 -4.38
N GLU A 98 -15.35 8.58 -4.44
CA GLU A 98 -16.12 9.74 -4.85
C GLU A 98 -16.28 10.77 -3.73
N LYS A 99 -16.21 10.31 -2.49
CA LYS A 99 -16.47 11.16 -1.32
C LYS A 99 -15.19 11.69 -0.68
N LEU A 100 -14.11 10.90 -0.75
CA LEU A 100 -12.85 11.22 -0.09
C LEU A 100 -11.71 11.16 -1.11
N LYS A 101 -10.81 12.13 -1.03
CA LYS A 101 -9.57 12.07 -1.77
C LYS A 101 -8.58 11.23 -0.97
N VAL A 102 -8.37 9.99 -1.42
CA VAL A 102 -7.46 9.04 -0.80
C VAL A 102 -6.21 8.96 -1.65
N VAL A 103 -5.04 9.03 -1.03
CA VAL A 103 -3.75 8.93 -1.70
C VAL A 103 -2.86 7.94 -0.97
N ASP A 104 -1.85 7.43 -1.67
CA ASP A 104 -0.85 6.52 -1.09
C ASP A 104 0.50 7.23 -1.09
N MET A 105 1.12 7.32 0.07
CA MET A 105 2.43 7.94 0.23
C MET A 105 3.59 6.98 0.01
N GLY A 106 3.32 5.71 -0.20
CA GLY A 106 4.35 4.68 -0.18
C GLY A 106 4.74 4.31 1.24
N ASP A 107 5.95 3.81 1.42
CA ASP A 107 6.42 3.37 2.72
C ASP A 107 7.26 4.44 3.40
N ALA A 108 7.16 4.48 4.72
CA ALA A 108 8.06 5.29 5.54
C ALA A 108 9.48 4.72 5.45
N ASP A 109 10.46 5.59 5.53
CA ASP A 109 11.86 5.20 5.60
C ASP A 109 12.17 4.75 7.03
N ILE A 110 12.03 3.45 7.25
CA ILE A 110 12.10 2.86 8.59
C ILE A 110 13.32 1.95 8.66
N ALA A 111 14.03 2.02 9.78
CA ALA A 111 15.02 1.02 10.12
C ALA A 111 14.31 -0.32 10.33
N PRO A 112 14.56 -1.34 9.51
CA PRO A 112 13.75 -2.57 9.51
C PRO A 112 13.91 -3.41 10.77
N GLU A 113 14.97 -3.19 11.53
CA GLU A 113 15.22 -3.92 12.77
C GLU A 113 15.41 -2.93 13.89
N CYS A 114 14.59 -3.00 14.80
CA CYS A 114 14.73 -2.82 16.04
C CYS A 114 15.13 -1.80 16.90
N ASN A 115 15.33 -0.78 16.64
CA ASN A 115 15.44 0.35 17.53
C ASN A 115 14.19 1.21 17.29
N LEU A 116 13.31 1.22 18.26
CA LEU A 116 12.03 1.92 18.11
C LEU A 116 12.21 3.42 17.89
N ASP A 117 13.22 4.01 18.50
CA ASP A 117 13.38 5.46 18.47
C ASP A 117 13.61 6.00 17.07
N PRO A 118 14.61 5.51 16.29
CA PRO A 118 14.77 5.97 14.91
C PRO A 118 13.58 5.67 14.02
N THR A 119 12.93 4.52 14.21
CA THR A 119 11.76 4.15 13.43
C THR A 119 10.59 5.09 13.70
N ALA A 120 10.35 5.40 14.97
CA ALA A 120 9.28 6.31 15.36
C ALA A 120 9.49 7.72 14.78
N GLU A 121 10.71 8.18 14.66
CA GLU A 121 11.02 9.48 14.07
C GLU A 121 10.71 9.53 12.58
N ASN A 122 10.80 8.40 11.89
CA ASN A 122 10.59 8.33 10.45
C ASN A 122 9.12 8.15 10.06
N ILE A 123 8.31 7.71 10.97
CA ILE A 123 6.88 7.57 10.73
C ILE A 123 6.17 8.90 10.98
#